data_0cfe9fc38f4a73a0f7a93e609f044887
#
_entry.id   0cfe9fc38f4a73a0f7a93e609f044887
#
_cell.length_a   1.000
_cell.length_b   1.000
_cell.length_c   1.000
_cell.angle_alpha   90.00
_cell.angle_beta   90.00
_cell.angle_gamma   90.00
#
_symmetry.space_group_name_H-M   'P 1'
#
loop_
_entity.id
_entity.type
_entity.pdbx_description
1 polymer ?
#
loop_
_entity_poly.entity_id
_entity_poly.type
_entity_poly.pdbx_seq_one_letter_code
_entity_poly.pdbx_strand_id
1 'polypeptide(L)'
;MNGIRQSISIEKRQNSRLGKEIFPGCNLLNLSLKQAEELKQNLWENGVIFIRNQNLTASELTEFARHTFRDSSLGHRRPYSLDPEIPAYLQSSRSNILGSPKGLFQDVVSKFAWQWHHDKDFLPITDGLEMNTPYVVMLYGVTVPPEGIDGQPHRTDFLDMIQAYNNFESQYQQQLEKLSMYHLYPGPPSPGMEIPRKLHPVVSTHQITGRKGLYLGSDTSILQGLEDQPDLVKRYWVELFEKVLNLTPVYSHLWQAGDIVFWDNSQVMHTGKAYNSTKYQRIALRIGVVNNGDDYNL
;
A
#
# COMPACT_ATOMS: atom_id res chain seq x y z
N MET A 1 20.45 -13.16 15.33
CA MET A 1 20.24 -13.11 13.86
C MET A 1 20.48 -11.68 13.42
N ASN A 2 21.61 -11.45 12.78
CA ASN A 2 22.05 -10.10 12.44
C ASN A 2 21.28 -9.61 11.21
N GLY A 3 20.51 -8.53 11.42
CA GLY A 3 19.78 -7.88 10.35
C GLY A 3 20.71 -7.38 9.25
N ILE A 4 20.40 -7.72 8.02
CA ILE A 4 21.06 -7.20 6.82
C ILE A 4 20.74 -5.70 6.74
N ARG A 5 21.64 -4.86 7.28
CA ARG A 5 21.68 -3.43 7.01
C ARG A 5 22.40 -3.23 5.68
N GLN A 6 21.68 -3.29 4.58
CA GLN A 6 22.19 -2.72 3.35
C GLN A 6 21.81 -1.24 3.31
N SER A 7 22.81 -0.39 3.36
CA SER A 7 22.71 1.02 2.96
C SER A 7 22.40 1.05 1.47
N ILE A 8 21.14 1.23 1.12
CA ILE A 8 20.72 1.47 -0.27
C ILE A 8 21.32 2.81 -0.69
N SER A 9 22.29 2.78 -1.60
CA SER A 9 22.96 3.98 -2.08
C SER A 9 21.96 4.91 -2.79
N ILE A 10 22.13 6.21 -2.59
CA ILE A 10 21.27 7.28 -3.15
C ILE A 10 21.22 7.22 -4.70
N GLU A 11 22.22 6.65 -5.36
CA GLU A 11 22.31 6.53 -6.83
C GLU A 11 21.25 5.60 -7.46
N LYS A 12 20.72 4.60 -6.74
CA LYS A 12 19.65 3.72 -7.25
C LYS A 12 18.28 4.41 -7.34
N ARG A 13 18.12 5.62 -6.79
CA ARG A 13 16.86 6.36 -6.80
C ARG A 13 16.49 6.99 -8.14
N GLN A 14 17.43 7.12 -9.09
CA GLN A 14 17.25 7.92 -10.30
C GLN A 14 16.41 7.28 -11.41
N ASN A 15 16.07 5.98 -11.35
CA ASN A 15 15.35 5.29 -12.43
C ASN A 15 13.99 4.71 -12.03
N SER A 16 13.37 5.18 -10.96
CA SER A 16 12.01 4.77 -10.59
C SER A 16 10.98 5.67 -11.25
N ARG A 17 9.94 5.08 -11.87
CA ARG A 17 8.76 5.84 -12.32
C ARG A 17 7.87 6.28 -11.15
N LEU A 18 8.04 5.68 -9.97
CA LEU A 18 7.24 5.97 -8.78
C LEU A 18 7.54 7.35 -8.20
N GLY A 19 6.55 7.96 -7.55
CA GLY A 19 6.72 9.15 -6.75
C GLY A 19 6.74 10.44 -7.55
N LYS A 20 5.88 10.55 -8.54
CA LYS A 20 5.71 11.77 -9.31
C LYS A 20 4.86 12.79 -8.53
N GLU A 21 5.39 13.98 -8.31
CA GLU A 21 4.58 15.11 -7.85
C GLU A 21 3.68 15.61 -9.00
N ILE A 22 2.39 15.76 -8.73
CA ILE A 22 1.43 16.25 -9.70
C ILE A 22 0.76 17.51 -9.17
N PHE A 23 0.34 18.39 -10.08
CA PHE A 23 -0.38 19.62 -9.77
C PHE A 23 0.24 20.47 -8.65
N PRO A 24 1.56 20.81 -8.70
CA PRO A 24 2.20 21.60 -7.67
C PRO A 24 1.44 22.90 -7.42
N GLY A 25 1.10 23.18 -6.15
CA GLY A 25 0.36 24.37 -5.75
C GLY A 25 -1.15 24.35 -6.06
N CYS A 26 -1.69 23.24 -6.55
CA CYS A 26 -3.12 23.09 -6.79
C CYS A 26 -3.87 22.81 -5.47
N ASN A 27 -5.06 23.36 -5.34
CA ASN A 27 -6.02 22.95 -4.32
C ASN A 27 -6.90 21.83 -4.88
N LEU A 28 -6.84 20.66 -4.26
CA LEU A 28 -7.57 19.46 -4.69
C LEU A 28 -9.09 19.64 -4.74
N LEU A 29 -9.64 20.52 -3.91
CA LEU A 29 -11.09 20.80 -3.90
C LEU A 29 -11.58 21.48 -5.17
N ASN A 30 -10.68 22.04 -5.97
CA ASN A 30 -11.00 22.79 -7.18
C ASN A 30 -10.65 22.02 -8.46
N LEU A 31 -10.39 20.72 -8.39
CA LEU A 31 -10.08 19.94 -9.58
C LEU A 31 -11.30 19.85 -10.52
N SER A 32 -11.07 20.19 -11.78
CA SER A 32 -12.03 19.91 -12.85
C SER A 32 -12.09 18.40 -13.14
N LEU A 33 -13.16 17.94 -13.80
CA LEU A 33 -13.28 16.55 -14.24
C LEU A 33 -12.09 16.13 -15.11
N LYS A 34 -11.61 17.02 -15.99
CA LYS A 34 -10.43 16.75 -16.81
C LYS A 34 -9.18 16.50 -15.97
N GLN A 35 -8.96 17.30 -14.92
CA GLN A 35 -7.82 17.11 -14.01
C GLN A 35 -7.97 15.85 -13.16
N ALA A 36 -9.20 15.48 -12.77
CA ALA A 36 -9.45 14.21 -12.10
C ALA A 36 -9.08 13.00 -12.98
N GLU A 37 -9.41 13.04 -14.27
CA GLU A 37 -8.96 12.01 -15.22
C GLU A 37 -7.45 12.02 -15.43
N GLU A 38 -6.84 13.19 -15.53
CA GLU A 38 -5.38 13.32 -15.62
C GLU A 38 -4.66 12.78 -14.38
N LEU A 39 -5.22 12.99 -13.17
CA LEU A 39 -4.72 12.41 -11.93
C LEU A 39 -4.72 10.87 -12.01
N LYS A 40 -5.84 10.27 -12.43
CA LYS A 40 -5.96 8.81 -12.58
C LYS A 40 -4.95 8.26 -13.60
N GLN A 41 -4.83 8.90 -14.76
CA GLN A 41 -3.84 8.50 -15.77
C GLN A 41 -2.42 8.56 -15.22
N ASN A 42 -2.03 9.65 -14.54
CA ASN A 42 -0.74 9.75 -13.88
C ASN A 42 -0.52 8.64 -12.85
N LEU A 43 -1.56 8.28 -12.10
CA LEU A 43 -1.47 7.19 -11.12
C LEU A 43 -1.20 5.84 -11.79
N TRP A 44 -1.96 5.51 -12.86
CA TRP A 44 -1.76 4.26 -13.60
C TRP A 44 -0.40 4.17 -14.27
N GLU A 45 0.11 5.30 -14.77
CA GLU A 45 1.41 5.35 -15.42
C GLU A 45 2.57 5.26 -14.43
N ASN A 46 2.46 5.95 -13.29
CA ASN A 46 3.56 6.11 -12.35
C ASN A 46 3.47 5.21 -11.11
N GLY A 47 2.35 4.54 -10.86
CA GLY A 47 2.14 3.65 -9.72
C GLY A 47 2.02 4.34 -8.36
N VAL A 48 2.80 5.39 -8.11
CA VAL A 48 2.73 6.28 -6.94
C VAL A 48 2.82 7.72 -7.39
N ILE A 49 1.86 8.54 -6.97
CA ILE A 49 1.87 9.99 -7.17
C ILE A 49 1.59 10.70 -5.85
N PHE A 50 1.95 11.96 -5.75
CA PHE A 50 1.63 12.76 -4.58
C PHE A 50 1.38 14.23 -4.92
N ILE A 51 0.67 14.91 -4.03
CA ILE A 51 0.39 16.35 -4.07
C ILE A 51 0.72 16.93 -2.70
N ARG A 52 1.43 18.03 -2.67
CA ARG A 52 1.89 18.68 -1.44
C ARG A 52 1.00 19.83 -1.01
N ASN A 53 1.22 20.28 0.24
CA ASN A 53 0.65 21.51 0.77
C ASN A 53 -0.88 21.56 0.75
N GLN A 54 -1.52 20.42 0.97
CA GLN A 54 -2.98 20.36 1.11
C GLN A 54 -3.38 20.65 2.56
N ASN A 55 -4.54 21.30 2.71
CA ASN A 55 -5.17 21.52 4.01
C ASN A 55 -6.63 21.07 3.89
N LEU A 56 -6.89 19.80 4.19
CA LEU A 56 -8.17 19.15 4.00
C LEU A 56 -8.71 18.64 5.33
N THR A 57 -9.99 18.86 5.54
CA THR A 57 -10.77 18.11 6.53
C THR A 57 -11.01 16.69 6.02
N ALA A 58 -11.40 15.80 6.91
CA ALA A 58 -11.77 14.43 6.54
C ALA A 58 -12.96 14.38 5.57
N SER A 59 -13.91 15.29 5.71
CA SER A 59 -15.08 15.43 4.83
C SER A 59 -14.66 15.85 3.42
N GLU A 60 -13.78 16.85 3.31
CA GLU A 60 -13.27 17.34 2.04
C GLU A 60 -12.42 16.28 1.32
N LEU A 61 -11.60 15.52 2.05
CA LEU A 61 -10.85 14.41 1.49
C LEU A 61 -11.80 13.34 0.92
N THR A 62 -12.91 13.06 1.60
CA THR A 62 -13.92 12.11 1.12
C THR A 62 -14.60 12.61 -0.14
N GLU A 63 -14.99 13.87 -0.15
CA GLU A 63 -15.64 14.51 -1.30
C GLU A 63 -14.71 14.51 -2.52
N PHE A 64 -13.46 14.90 -2.32
CA PHE A 64 -12.43 14.79 -3.34
C PHE A 64 -12.31 13.36 -3.90
N ALA A 65 -12.23 12.35 -3.03
CA ALA A 65 -12.12 10.97 -3.46
C ALA A 65 -13.34 10.52 -4.28
N ARG A 66 -14.55 10.87 -3.86
CA ARG A 66 -15.79 10.59 -4.60
C ARG A 66 -15.84 11.29 -5.94
N HIS A 67 -15.42 12.55 -5.97
CA HIS A 67 -15.37 13.32 -7.22
C HIS A 67 -14.40 12.71 -8.22
N THR A 68 -13.22 12.32 -7.76
CA THR A 68 -12.15 11.78 -8.60
C THR A 68 -12.43 10.34 -9.06
N PHE A 69 -13.00 9.50 -8.18
CA PHE A 69 -13.23 8.07 -8.41
C PHE A 69 -14.73 7.72 -8.36
N ARG A 70 -15.59 8.58 -8.94
CA ARG A 70 -17.06 8.49 -8.85
C ARG A 70 -17.66 7.18 -9.39
N ASP A 71 -16.94 6.50 -10.28
CA ASP A 71 -17.37 5.23 -10.85
C ASP A 71 -16.95 4.04 -9.98
N SER A 72 -16.37 4.30 -8.80
CA SER A 72 -15.85 3.33 -7.86
C SER A 72 -16.46 3.52 -6.49
N SER A 73 -16.46 2.47 -5.69
CA SER A 73 -16.84 2.56 -4.27
C SER A 73 -15.65 2.90 -3.40
N LEU A 74 -15.89 3.69 -2.39
CA LEU A 74 -14.91 3.91 -1.34
C LEU A 74 -14.91 2.70 -0.39
N GLY A 75 -13.75 2.10 -0.16
CA GLY A 75 -13.58 1.04 0.82
C GLY A 75 -13.72 1.60 2.23
N HIS A 76 -14.85 1.35 2.87
CA HIS A 76 -15.08 1.76 4.23
C HIS A 76 -14.45 0.75 5.21
N ARG A 77 -13.76 1.26 6.21
CA ARG A 77 -13.55 0.52 7.45
C ARG A 77 -14.64 0.91 8.44
N ARG A 78 -15.00 -0.04 9.33
CA ARG A 78 -15.94 0.23 10.43
C ARG A 78 -15.50 1.47 11.18
N PRO A 79 -16.47 2.34 11.53
CA PRO A 79 -16.18 3.56 12.25
C PRO A 79 -15.50 3.29 13.59
N TYR A 80 -14.34 3.89 13.78
CA TYR A 80 -13.78 4.10 15.10
C TYR A 80 -13.94 5.58 15.41
N SER A 81 -14.91 5.87 16.23
CA SER A 81 -15.09 7.20 16.77
C SER A 81 -13.99 7.49 17.79
N LEU A 82 -12.96 8.20 17.39
CA LEU A 82 -11.98 8.77 18.30
C LEU A 82 -12.03 10.28 18.27
N ASP A 83 -12.50 10.83 17.18
CA ASP A 83 -12.84 12.24 17.02
C ASP A 83 -14.18 12.31 16.30
N PRO A 84 -15.24 12.86 16.91
CA PRO A 84 -16.55 12.99 16.28
C PRO A 84 -16.53 13.86 15.03
N GLU A 85 -15.52 14.72 14.86
CA GLU A 85 -15.34 15.55 13.66
C GLU A 85 -14.68 14.80 12.50
N ILE A 86 -13.99 13.68 12.78
CA ILE A 86 -13.32 12.90 11.75
C ILE A 86 -14.17 11.67 11.43
N PRO A 87 -14.79 11.57 10.23
CA PRO A 87 -15.50 10.37 9.84
C PRO A 87 -14.58 9.15 9.96
N ALA A 88 -15.03 8.17 10.69
CA ALA A 88 -14.19 7.07 11.15
C ALA A 88 -13.63 6.19 10.03
N TYR A 89 -14.30 6.15 8.88
CA TYR A 89 -13.81 5.44 7.69
C TYR A 89 -12.64 6.16 6.97
N LEU A 90 -12.38 7.42 7.33
CA LEU A 90 -11.22 8.19 6.86
C LEU A 90 -10.02 8.03 7.77
N GLN A 91 -10.25 7.55 8.97
CA GLN A 91 -9.16 7.27 9.87
C GLN A 91 -8.46 6.03 9.32
N SER A 92 -7.20 6.18 8.94
CA SER A 92 -6.36 5.04 8.75
C SER A 92 -6.34 4.28 10.06
N SER A 93 -6.73 3.06 10.12
CA SER A 93 -6.77 2.17 11.28
C SER A 93 -6.32 2.77 12.63
N ARG A 94 -6.74 2.24 13.76
CA ARG A 94 -6.32 2.70 15.11
C ARG A 94 -4.82 2.94 15.27
N SER A 95 -4.00 2.30 14.45
CA SER A 95 -2.55 2.47 14.42
C SER A 95 -2.09 3.80 13.85
N ASN A 96 -2.94 4.53 13.15
CA ASN A 96 -2.57 5.79 12.53
C ASN A 96 -3.05 6.99 13.31
N ILE A 97 -3.89 6.80 14.33
CA ILE A 97 -4.08 7.76 15.38
C ILE A 97 -3.00 7.48 16.42
N LEU A 98 -1.82 7.86 16.04
CA LEU A 98 -0.64 7.63 16.81
C LEU A 98 -0.46 8.82 17.72
N GLY A 99 -0.46 8.55 18.96
CA GLY A 99 -0.49 9.46 20.05
C GLY A 99 -1.42 8.97 21.15
N SER A 100 -2.16 7.90 20.92
CA SER A 100 -2.79 7.20 22.02
C SER A 100 -1.69 6.53 22.86
N PRO A 101 -1.46 6.95 24.08
CA PRO A 101 -0.36 6.42 24.91
C PRO A 101 -0.61 4.98 25.41
N LYS A 102 -1.60 4.29 24.91
CA LYS A 102 -2.04 2.96 25.36
C LYS A 102 -2.16 1.94 24.22
N GLY A 103 -1.19 1.57 23.79
CA GLY A 103 -0.26 0.81 23.13
C GLY A 103 -0.55 -0.58 22.64
N LEU A 104 -1.43 -1.38 23.12
CA LEU A 104 -1.53 -2.80 22.71
C LEU A 104 -1.92 -3.00 21.24
N PHE A 105 -2.66 -2.09 20.64
CA PHE A 105 -3.04 -2.13 19.23
C PHE A 105 -1.98 -1.52 18.30
N GLN A 106 -1.16 -0.62 18.79
CA GLN A 106 -0.10 0.00 18.01
C GLN A 106 0.98 -1.01 17.61
N ASP A 107 1.34 -1.92 18.52
CA ASP A 107 2.42 -2.88 18.27
C ASP A 107 2.05 -3.94 17.25
N VAL A 108 0.79 -4.33 17.18
CA VAL A 108 0.34 -5.37 16.24
C VAL A 108 0.17 -4.78 14.84
N VAL A 109 -0.55 -3.68 14.70
CA VAL A 109 -0.83 -3.09 13.38
C VAL A 109 0.42 -2.40 12.80
N SER A 110 1.26 -1.80 13.65
CA SER A 110 2.51 -1.23 13.19
C SER A 110 3.49 -2.29 12.69
N LYS A 111 3.54 -3.47 13.28
CA LYS A 111 4.39 -4.57 12.78
C LYS A 111 4.02 -4.99 11.36
N PHE A 112 2.73 -5.01 11.00
CA PHE A 112 2.30 -5.33 9.64
C PHE A 112 2.58 -4.23 8.64
N ALA A 113 2.37 -2.98 9.03
CA ALA A 113 2.70 -1.83 8.18
C ALA A 113 4.20 -1.70 7.91
N TRP A 114 5.06 -2.38 8.66
CA TRP A 114 6.52 -2.39 8.48
C TRP A 114 7.03 -3.53 7.62
N GLN A 115 6.15 -4.47 7.28
CA GLN A 115 6.44 -5.49 6.27
C GLN A 115 6.08 -4.95 4.88
N TRP A 116 6.72 -5.49 3.87
CA TRP A 116 6.32 -5.23 2.50
C TRP A 116 4.99 -5.94 2.20
N HIS A 117 4.00 -5.19 1.71
CA HIS A 117 2.67 -5.71 1.47
C HIS A 117 1.91 -4.90 0.41
N HIS A 118 0.85 -5.50 -0.12
CA HIS A 118 -0.27 -4.80 -0.73
C HIS A 118 -1.38 -4.67 0.33
N ASP A 119 -2.16 -3.61 0.25
CA ASP A 119 -3.26 -3.39 1.20
C ASP A 119 -4.39 -4.40 0.98
N LYS A 120 -4.70 -5.21 2.01
CA LYS A 120 -5.86 -6.11 2.03
C LYS A 120 -5.94 -7.13 0.87
N ASP A 121 -4.83 -7.51 0.30
CA ASP A 121 -4.70 -8.47 -0.80
C ASP A 121 -5.19 -9.89 -0.47
N PHE A 122 -5.34 -10.21 0.80
CA PHE A 122 -5.87 -11.47 1.31
C PHE A 122 -7.41 -11.53 1.34
N LEU A 123 -8.11 -10.41 1.09
CA LEU A 123 -9.57 -10.37 1.15
C LEU A 123 -10.18 -10.98 -0.12
N PRO A 124 -11.22 -11.83 0.03
CA PRO A 124 -12.01 -12.26 -1.11
C PRO A 124 -12.77 -11.06 -1.70
N ILE A 125 -13.05 -11.12 -2.99
CA ILE A 125 -14.03 -10.23 -3.60
C ILE A 125 -15.41 -10.73 -3.14
N THR A 126 -16.12 -9.90 -2.43
CA THR A 126 -17.48 -10.19 -1.96
C THR A 126 -18.40 -9.06 -2.38
N ASP A 127 -19.70 -9.33 -2.40
CA ASP A 127 -20.73 -8.32 -2.69
C ASP A 127 -20.79 -7.21 -1.60
N GLY A 128 -20.05 -7.39 -0.50
CA GLY A 128 -19.91 -6.40 0.56
C GLY A 128 -18.71 -5.50 0.38
N LEU A 129 -18.93 -4.20 0.16
CA LEU A 129 -17.90 -3.19 -0.10
C LEU A 129 -16.79 -3.11 0.95
N GLU A 130 -17.07 -3.47 2.18
CA GLU A 130 -16.12 -3.41 3.31
C GLU A 130 -15.00 -4.46 3.24
N MET A 131 -15.21 -5.51 2.44
CA MET A 131 -14.34 -6.68 2.38
C MET A 131 -13.47 -6.74 1.11
N ASN A 132 -13.57 -5.76 0.22
CA ASN A 132 -12.84 -5.80 -1.04
C ASN A 132 -11.43 -5.21 -0.93
N THR A 133 -10.51 -5.80 -1.70
CA THR A 133 -9.16 -5.27 -1.88
C THR A 133 -9.24 -3.91 -2.60
N PRO A 134 -8.69 -2.83 -2.04
CA PRO A 134 -8.68 -1.54 -2.74
C PRO A 134 -7.70 -1.59 -3.92
N TYR A 135 -8.09 -1.02 -5.06
CA TYR A 135 -7.20 -0.84 -6.20
C TYR A 135 -6.41 0.48 -6.12
N VAL A 136 -6.99 1.53 -5.50
CA VAL A 136 -6.30 2.77 -5.17
C VAL A 136 -6.34 2.98 -3.67
N VAL A 137 -5.23 3.38 -3.12
CA VAL A 137 -5.15 3.84 -1.74
C VAL A 137 -4.65 5.28 -1.72
N MET A 138 -5.30 6.09 -0.90
CA MET A 138 -4.91 7.46 -0.59
C MET A 138 -4.53 7.55 0.88
N LEU A 139 -3.43 8.24 1.16
CA LEU A 139 -3.01 8.56 2.52
C LEU A 139 -2.67 10.05 2.60
N TYR A 140 -3.35 10.76 3.49
CA TYR A 140 -3.15 12.18 3.74
C TYR A 140 -2.48 12.38 5.08
N GLY A 141 -1.31 13.01 5.09
CA GLY A 141 -0.51 13.29 6.29
C GLY A 141 -0.95 14.58 6.97
N VAL A 142 -1.78 14.49 8.03
CA VAL A 142 -2.21 15.65 8.82
C VAL A 142 -1.10 16.08 9.79
N THR A 143 -0.59 15.13 10.57
CA THR A 143 0.54 15.33 11.48
C THR A 143 1.59 14.25 11.17
N VAL A 144 2.80 14.69 10.91
CA VAL A 144 3.89 13.83 10.46
C VAL A 144 5.05 13.88 11.43
N PRO A 145 5.54 12.73 11.94
CA PRO A 145 6.78 12.69 12.70
C PRO A 145 7.95 13.25 11.86
N PRO A 146 8.87 14.00 12.44
CA PRO A 146 10.00 14.54 11.69
C PRO A 146 11.00 13.45 11.27
N GLU A 147 11.05 12.34 12.03
CA GLU A 147 12.02 11.26 11.84
C GLU A 147 11.44 9.87 12.19
N GLY A 148 12.01 8.85 11.60
CA GLY A 148 11.85 7.46 12.01
C GLY A 148 12.76 7.06 13.18
N ILE A 149 12.64 5.84 13.68
CA ILE A 149 13.53 5.30 14.72
C ILE A 149 14.97 5.12 14.22
N ASP A 150 15.19 5.12 12.92
CA ASP A 150 16.49 5.04 12.26
C ASP A 150 17.16 6.42 12.10
N GLY A 151 16.55 7.49 12.62
CA GLY A 151 17.05 8.86 12.53
C GLY A 151 16.94 9.49 11.14
N GLN A 152 16.32 8.79 10.19
CA GLN A 152 16.04 9.33 8.87
C GLN A 152 14.67 10.03 8.86
N PRO A 153 14.39 10.95 7.94
CA PRO A 153 13.07 11.54 7.79
C PRO A 153 11.98 10.47 7.72
N HIS A 154 10.82 10.74 8.37
CA HIS A 154 9.70 9.80 8.34
C HIS A 154 9.25 9.54 6.89
N ARG A 155 9.09 8.26 6.53
CA ARG A 155 8.84 7.86 5.15
C ARG A 155 8.01 6.60 5.01
N THR A 156 7.48 6.44 3.81
CA THR A 156 6.95 5.18 3.30
C THR A 156 7.76 4.78 2.08
N ASP A 157 8.24 3.54 2.07
CA ASP A 157 8.97 2.98 0.95
C ASP A 157 8.04 2.20 0.04
N PHE A 158 8.25 2.30 -1.28
CA PHE A 158 7.49 1.65 -2.34
C PHE A 158 8.40 0.90 -3.30
N LEU A 159 7.93 -0.26 -3.76
CA LEU A 159 8.55 -1.09 -4.81
C LEU A 159 7.63 -1.13 -6.02
N ASP A 160 8.18 -0.85 -7.19
CA ASP A 160 7.49 -1.02 -8.46
C ASP A 160 7.50 -2.49 -8.89
N MET A 161 6.38 -3.15 -8.73
CA MET A 161 6.25 -4.58 -9.02
C MET A 161 6.17 -4.88 -10.52
N ILE A 162 5.83 -3.89 -11.36
CA ILE A 162 5.95 -3.99 -12.82
C ILE A 162 7.42 -3.94 -13.23
N GLN A 163 8.18 -2.98 -12.69
CA GLN A 163 9.62 -2.92 -12.94
C GLN A 163 10.34 -4.16 -12.39
N ALA A 164 9.94 -4.65 -11.23
CA ALA A 164 10.48 -5.89 -10.66
C ALA A 164 10.33 -7.07 -11.60
N TYR A 165 9.14 -7.28 -12.17
CA TYR A 165 8.89 -8.33 -13.16
C TYR A 165 9.75 -8.14 -14.42
N ASN A 166 9.81 -6.93 -14.96
CA ASN A 166 10.55 -6.62 -16.17
C ASN A 166 12.07 -6.77 -16.02
N ASN A 167 12.59 -6.63 -14.79
CA ASN A 167 14.02 -6.78 -14.51
C ASN A 167 14.49 -8.25 -14.40
N PHE A 168 13.55 -9.21 -14.40
CA PHE A 168 13.89 -10.63 -14.49
C PHE A 168 14.14 -11.08 -15.93
N GLU A 169 15.04 -12.04 -16.08
CA GLU A 169 15.26 -12.70 -17.37
C GLU A 169 14.00 -13.43 -17.84
N SER A 170 13.78 -13.49 -19.16
CA SER A 170 12.56 -14.05 -19.76
C SER A 170 12.27 -15.50 -19.31
N GLN A 171 13.29 -16.32 -19.11
CA GLN A 171 13.10 -17.69 -18.63
C GLN A 171 12.53 -17.71 -17.21
N TYR A 172 12.99 -16.79 -16.34
CA TYR A 172 12.50 -16.70 -14.96
C TYR A 172 11.09 -16.10 -14.91
N GLN A 173 10.80 -15.10 -15.76
CA GLN A 173 9.45 -14.57 -15.94
C GLN A 173 8.45 -15.67 -16.28
N GLN A 174 8.77 -16.53 -17.27
CA GLN A 174 7.92 -17.67 -17.66
C GLN A 174 7.72 -18.70 -16.54
N GLN A 175 8.69 -18.85 -15.63
CA GLN A 175 8.52 -19.70 -14.44
C GLN A 175 7.54 -19.06 -13.46
N LEU A 176 7.70 -17.76 -13.18
CA LEU A 176 6.83 -17.02 -12.25
C LEU A 176 5.37 -16.94 -12.74
N GLU A 177 5.14 -16.82 -14.05
CA GLU A 177 3.81 -16.79 -14.65
C GLU A 177 3.00 -18.09 -14.44
N LYS A 178 3.64 -19.18 -14.10
CA LYS A 178 2.98 -20.48 -13.84
C LYS A 178 2.63 -20.67 -12.37
N LEU A 179 3.03 -19.76 -11.52
CA LEU A 179 2.87 -19.86 -10.07
C LEU A 179 1.67 -19.08 -9.58
N SER A 180 1.05 -19.60 -8.54
CA SER A 180 0.02 -18.93 -7.75
C SER A 180 0.37 -18.99 -6.27
N MET A 181 -0.08 -17.99 -5.51
CA MET A 181 0.23 -17.81 -4.11
C MET A 181 -1.03 -17.44 -3.34
N TYR A 182 -1.25 -18.10 -2.20
CA TYR A 182 -2.27 -17.65 -1.25
C TYR A 182 -1.73 -16.46 -0.47
N HIS A 183 -2.37 -15.32 -0.60
CA HIS A 183 -2.14 -14.18 0.27
C HIS A 183 -2.98 -14.37 1.53
N LEU A 184 -2.35 -14.31 2.69
CA LEU A 184 -2.99 -14.55 3.97
C LEU A 184 -3.08 -13.26 4.78
N TYR A 185 -4.12 -13.19 5.61
CA TYR A 185 -4.21 -12.15 6.63
C TYR A 185 -2.95 -12.20 7.53
N PRO A 186 -2.16 -11.13 7.60
CA PRO A 186 -0.86 -11.16 8.28
C PRO A 186 -0.97 -11.06 9.81
N GLY A 187 -2.19 -10.85 10.35
CA GLY A 187 -2.43 -10.67 11.78
C GLY A 187 -2.65 -11.97 12.53
N PRO A 188 -2.53 -11.95 13.87
CA PRO A 188 -2.96 -13.07 14.68
C PRO A 188 -4.48 -13.24 14.53
N PRO A 189 -4.97 -14.46 14.21
CA PRO A 189 -6.40 -14.70 14.11
C PRO A 189 -7.04 -14.58 15.51
N SER A 190 -8.25 -14.05 15.55
CA SER A 190 -9.07 -14.15 16.76
C SER A 190 -9.44 -15.60 17.02
N PRO A 191 -9.64 -16.03 18.29
CA PRO A 191 -10.08 -17.37 18.58
C PRO A 191 -11.34 -17.76 17.78
N GLY A 192 -11.29 -18.86 17.04
CA GLY A 192 -12.38 -19.34 16.19
C GLY A 192 -12.53 -18.62 14.83
N MET A 193 -11.66 -17.67 14.51
CA MET A 193 -11.65 -17.00 13.21
C MET A 193 -10.88 -17.85 12.19
N GLU A 194 -11.53 -18.15 11.07
CA GLU A 194 -10.81 -18.66 9.90
C GLU A 194 -9.91 -17.55 9.35
N ILE A 195 -8.64 -17.90 9.06
CA ILE A 195 -7.70 -16.92 8.51
C ILE A 195 -8.12 -16.56 7.10
N PRO A 196 -8.50 -15.28 6.84
CA PRO A 196 -8.82 -14.85 5.48
C PRO A 196 -7.62 -15.08 4.55
N ARG A 197 -7.88 -15.68 3.41
CA ARG A 197 -6.87 -15.93 2.38
C ARG A 197 -7.48 -15.86 0.99
N LYS A 198 -6.67 -15.43 0.03
CA LYS A 198 -7.06 -15.42 -1.37
C LYS A 198 -5.91 -15.92 -2.24
N LEU A 199 -6.25 -16.77 -3.22
CA LEU A 199 -5.31 -17.24 -4.23
C LEU A 199 -5.14 -16.18 -5.32
N HIS A 200 -3.89 -15.82 -5.61
CA HIS A 200 -3.53 -14.90 -6.68
C HIS A 200 -2.44 -15.51 -7.57
N PRO A 201 -2.42 -15.18 -8.86
CA PRO A 201 -1.26 -15.46 -9.68
C PRO A 201 -0.06 -14.63 -9.19
N VAL A 202 1.15 -15.21 -9.21
CA VAL A 202 2.39 -14.49 -8.85
C VAL A 202 2.70 -13.37 -9.84
N VAL A 203 2.28 -13.52 -11.09
CA VAL A 203 2.34 -12.48 -12.11
C VAL A 203 0.94 -12.11 -12.54
N SER A 204 0.56 -10.86 -12.33
CA SER A 204 -0.74 -10.32 -12.74
C SER A 204 -0.58 -9.32 -13.89
N THR A 205 -1.65 -9.15 -14.68
CA THR A 205 -1.72 -8.13 -15.73
C THR A 205 -2.57 -6.97 -15.24
N HIS A 206 -1.99 -5.79 -15.19
CA HIS A 206 -2.71 -4.58 -14.80
C HIS A 206 -3.80 -4.26 -15.81
N GLN A 207 -5.04 -4.21 -15.37
CA GLN A 207 -6.21 -4.18 -16.25
C GLN A 207 -6.32 -2.93 -17.12
N ILE A 208 -5.88 -1.78 -16.61
CA ILE A 208 -5.98 -0.51 -17.33
C ILE A 208 -4.81 -0.35 -18.32
N THR A 209 -3.58 -0.71 -17.88
CA THR A 209 -2.38 -0.47 -18.70
C THR A 209 -1.91 -1.67 -19.48
N GLY A 210 -2.42 -2.87 -19.22
CA GLY A 210 -1.98 -4.13 -19.85
C GLY A 210 -0.57 -4.59 -19.45
N ARG A 211 0.10 -3.86 -18.55
CA ARG A 211 1.46 -4.22 -18.11
C ARG A 211 1.42 -5.39 -17.13
N LYS A 212 2.33 -6.34 -17.30
CA LYS A 212 2.54 -7.42 -16.34
C LYS A 212 3.39 -6.93 -15.16
N GLY A 213 3.07 -7.39 -13.96
CA GLY A 213 3.81 -7.13 -12.73
C GLY A 213 3.77 -8.30 -11.79
N LEU A 214 4.68 -8.35 -10.83
CA LEU A 214 4.59 -9.29 -9.73
C LEU A 214 3.46 -8.87 -8.79
N TYR A 215 2.71 -9.85 -8.30
CA TYR A 215 1.71 -9.65 -7.26
C TYR A 215 2.00 -10.62 -6.13
N LEU A 216 2.90 -10.21 -5.24
CA LEU A 216 3.39 -11.01 -4.13
C LEU A 216 2.64 -10.63 -2.85
N GLY A 217 2.18 -11.63 -2.12
CA GLY A 217 1.70 -11.39 -0.76
C GLY A 217 2.83 -11.08 0.21
N SER A 218 2.48 -10.82 1.47
CA SER A 218 3.45 -10.65 2.55
C SER A 218 4.25 -11.93 2.81
N ASP A 219 5.21 -11.89 3.73
CA ASP A 219 6.04 -13.03 4.12
C ASP A 219 5.27 -14.20 4.78
N THR A 220 3.98 -14.00 5.05
CA THR A 220 3.07 -15.05 5.51
C THR A 220 2.39 -15.83 4.39
N SER A 221 2.59 -15.42 3.13
CA SER A 221 1.94 -16.02 1.97
C SER A 221 2.44 -17.42 1.67
N ILE A 222 1.60 -18.24 1.06
CA ILE A 222 1.85 -19.66 0.80
C ILE A 222 1.79 -19.93 -0.70
N LEU A 223 2.87 -20.46 -1.26
CA LEU A 223 2.90 -20.90 -2.65
C LEU A 223 1.95 -22.09 -2.82
N GLN A 224 1.06 -22.05 -3.82
CA GLN A 224 0.12 -23.11 -4.11
C GLN A 224 0.85 -24.43 -4.41
N GLY A 225 0.40 -25.52 -3.78
CA GLY A 225 1.00 -26.84 -3.88
C GLY A 225 2.14 -27.12 -2.89
N LEU A 226 2.46 -26.14 -2.02
CA LEU A 226 3.47 -26.25 -0.96
C LEU A 226 2.89 -25.98 0.44
N GLU A 227 1.59 -26.10 0.60
CA GLU A 227 0.87 -25.74 1.83
C GLU A 227 1.38 -26.50 3.07
N ASP A 228 1.82 -27.73 2.86
CA ASP A 228 2.35 -28.62 3.92
C ASP A 228 3.88 -28.47 4.13
N GLN A 229 4.52 -27.52 3.45
CA GLN A 229 5.97 -27.32 3.47
C GLN A 229 6.36 -25.87 3.86
N PRO A 230 6.02 -25.40 5.06
CA PRO A 230 6.16 -23.99 5.45
C PRO A 230 7.60 -23.48 5.37
N ASP A 231 8.60 -24.31 5.69
CA ASP A 231 10.02 -23.90 5.62
C ASP A 231 10.49 -23.71 4.18
N LEU A 232 9.99 -24.52 3.24
CA LEU A 232 10.29 -24.39 1.82
C LEU A 232 9.62 -23.14 1.23
N VAL A 233 8.35 -22.90 1.58
CA VAL A 233 7.61 -21.71 1.20
C VAL A 233 8.32 -20.46 1.67
N LYS A 234 8.69 -20.40 2.94
CA LYS A 234 9.40 -19.25 3.52
C LYS A 234 10.73 -18.99 2.83
N ARG A 235 11.51 -20.04 2.57
CA ARG A 235 12.78 -19.92 1.86
C ARG A 235 12.57 -19.41 0.43
N TYR A 236 11.60 -19.96 -0.30
CA TYR A 236 11.27 -19.53 -1.65
C TYR A 236 10.86 -18.05 -1.68
N TRP A 237 9.98 -17.64 -0.74
CA TRP A 237 9.53 -16.25 -0.64
C TRP A 237 10.72 -15.30 -0.38
N VAL A 238 11.59 -15.65 0.58
CA VAL A 238 12.77 -14.84 0.91
C VAL A 238 13.71 -14.72 -0.29
N GLU A 239 14.02 -15.81 -0.98
CA GLU A 239 14.90 -15.82 -2.16
C GLU A 239 14.33 -14.98 -3.30
N LEU A 240 13.03 -15.11 -3.57
CA LEU A 240 12.35 -14.31 -4.59
C LEU A 240 12.35 -12.83 -4.22
N PHE A 241 12.01 -12.50 -2.99
CA PHE A 241 11.91 -11.12 -2.55
C PHE A 241 13.28 -10.43 -2.46
N GLU A 242 14.33 -11.14 -2.07
CA GLU A 242 15.71 -10.63 -2.14
C GLU A 242 16.12 -10.29 -3.57
N LYS A 243 15.75 -11.12 -4.55
CA LYS A 243 15.99 -10.80 -5.97
C LYS A 243 15.23 -9.54 -6.39
N VAL A 244 13.97 -9.39 -5.97
CA VAL A 244 13.19 -8.17 -6.22
C VAL A 244 13.90 -6.94 -5.66
N LEU A 245 14.32 -6.98 -4.40
CA LEU A 245 15.02 -5.86 -3.73
C LEU A 245 16.37 -5.52 -4.39
N ASN A 246 17.08 -6.52 -4.89
CA ASN A 246 18.38 -6.31 -5.53
C ASN A 246 18.26 -5.73 -6.95
N LEU A 247 17.18 -6.05 -7.66
CA LEU A 247 16.98 -5.65 -9.04
C LEU A 247 16.12 -4.39 -9.20
N THR A 248 15.35 -4.01 -8.17
CA THR A 248 14.36 -2.95 -8.28
C THR A 248 14.69 -1.81 -7.33
N PRO A 249 14.77 -0.56 -7.83
CA PRO A 249 15.00 0.60 -6.96
C PRO A 249 13.80 0.83 -6.04
N VAL A 250 14.07 1.15 -4.78
CA VAL A 250 13.05 1.56 -3.81
C VAL A 250 12.80 3.05 -3.94
N TYR A 251 11.55 3.45 -4.12
CA TYR A 251 11.14 4.84 -3.97
C TYR A 251 10.75 5.10 -2.51
N SER A 252 11.31 6.12 -1.90
CA SER A 252 10.97 6.56 -0.53
C SER A 252 10.23 7.89 -0.58
N HIS A 253 8.95 7.89 -0.22
CA HIS A 253 8.22 9.13 -0.03
C HIS A 253 8.54 9.71 1.34
N LEU A 254 9.23 10.85 1.35
CA LEU A 254 9.55 11.61 2.57
C LEU A 254 8.35 12.49 2.93
N TRP A 255 7.64 12.13 3.99
CA TRP A 255 6.40 12.78 4.38
C TRP A 255 6.61 14.22 4.87
N GLN A 256 5.74 15.10 4.40
CA GLN A 256 5.51 16.42 4.96
C GLN A 256 4.03 16.54 5.37
N ALA A 257 3.74 17.34 6.40
CA ALA A 257 2.35 17.64 6.73
C ALA A 257 1.68 18.34 5.54
N GLY A 258 0.47 17.91 5.19
CA GLY A 258 -0.22 18.36 3.99
C GLY A 258 0.06 17.54 2.73
N ASP A 259 0.90 16.50 2.80
CA ASP A 259 1.07 15.58 1.67
C ASP A 259 -0.14 14.67 1.54
N ILE A 260 -0.62 14.50 0.33
CA ILE A 260 -1.51 13.40 -0.03
C ILE A 260 -0.80 12.50 -1.04
N VAL A 261 -0.68 11.23 -0.70
CA VAL A 261 -0.02 10.21 -1.52
C VAL A 261 -1.07 9.23 -2.01
N PHE A 262 -1.02 8.94 -3.29
CA PHE A 262 -1.86 7.95 -3.95
C PHE A 262 -0.99 6.83 -4.46
N TRP A 263 -1.44 5.60 -4.30
CA TRP A 263 -0.79 4.48 -4.96
C TRP A 263 -1.78 3.50 -5.55
N ASP A 264 -1.35 2.93 -6.65
CA ASP A 264 -2.02 1.81 -7.29
C ASP A 264 -1.63 0.53 -6.56
N ASN A 265 -2.57 0.01 -5.79
CA ASN A 265 -2.33 -1.13 -4.90
C ASN A 265 -2.06 -2.45 -5.65
N SER A 266 -2.35 -2.51 -6.94
CA SER A 266 -2.06 -3.67 -7.80
C SER A 266 -0.64 -3.64 -8.41
N GLN A 267 -0.02 -2.46 -8.45
CA GLN A 267 1.28 -2.26 -9.12
C GLN A 267 2.44 -2.10 -8.15
N VAL A 268 2.18 -1.79 -6.86
CA VAL A 268 3.24 -1.47 -5.91
C VAL A 268 3.06 -2.19 -4.58
N MET A 269 4.13 -2.75 -4.05
CA MET A 269 4.24 -3.08 -2.64
C MET A 269 4.76 -1.88 -1.87
N HIS A 270 4.38 -1.77 -0.61
CA HIS A 270 4.84 -0.68 0.24
C HIS A 270 5.13 -1.14 1.67
N THR A 271 5.90 -0.31 2.40
CA THR A 271 6.18 -0.50 3.82
C THR A 271 6.32 0.84 4.51
N GLY A 272 5.62 1.02 5.63
CA GLY A 272 5.81 2.13 6.53
C GLY A 272 7.13 2.02 7.30
N LYS A 273 7.64 3.14 7.80
CA LYS A 273 8.80 3.12 8.69
C LYS A 273 8.38 3.44 10.12
N ALA A 274 8.95 2.69 11.04
CA ALA A 274 8.73 2.89 12.46
C ALA A 274 9.22 4.26 12.91
N TYR A 275 8.51 4.86 13.85
CA TYR A 275 8.88 6.12 14.49
C TYR A 275 8.64 6.02 16.00
N ASN A 276 9.18 6.94 16.77
CA ASN A 276 9.01 6.95 18.21
C ASN A 276 7.64 7.56 18.58
N SER A 277 6.64 6.71 18.79
CA SER A 277 5.26 7.10 19.11
C SER A 277 5.10 7.69 20.52
N THR A 278 6.09 7.54 21.39
CA THR A 278 6.09 8.20 22.71
C THR A 278 6.57 9.64 22.63
N LYS A 279 7.34 9.96 21.58
CA LYS A 279 7.93 11.29 21.36
C LYS A 279 7.13 12.10 20.33
N TYR A 280 6.60 11.46 19.30
CA TYR A 280 5.96 12.12 18.18
C TYR A 280 4.54 11.60 17.95
N GLN A 281 3.63 12.50 17.66
CA GLN A 281 2.30 12.17 17.18
C GLN A 281 2.32 11.99 15.65
N ARG A 282 1.55 11.02 15.16
CA ARG A 282 1.24 10.88 13.75
C ARG A 282 -0.26 10.82 13.57
N ILE A 283 -0.79 11.66 12.69
CA ILE A 283 -2.19 11.63 12.26
C ILE A 283 -2.19 11.55 10.74
N ALA A 284 -2.84 10.53 10.21
CA ALA A 284 -3.03 10.37 8.79
C ALA A 284 -4.45 9.90 8.50
N LEU A 285 -5.06 10.41 7.44
CA LEU A 285 -6.37 10.01 6.95
C LEU A 285 -6.18 9.10 5.75
N ARG A 286 -6.85 7.94 5.74
CA ARG A 286 -6.71 6.94 4.69
C ARG A 286 -8.04 6.63 4.03
N ILE A 287 -8.05 6.60 2.71
CA ILE A 287 -9.17 6.11 1.90
C ILE A 287 -8.65 4.98 1.02
N GLY A 288 -9.38 3.86 0.99
CA GLY A 288 -9.24 2.84 -0.04
C GLY A 288 -10.39 2.99 -1.04
N VAL A 289 -10.07 2.95 -2.31
CA VAL A 289 -11.05 2.97 -3.40
C VAL A 289 -11.17 1.56 -3.95
N VAL A 290 -12.38 1.00 -3.90
CA VAL A 290 -12.69 -0.32 -4.44
C VAL A 290 -13.58 -0.18 -5.67
N ASN A 291 -13.46 -1.08 -6.62
CA ASN A 291 -14.31 -1.09 -7.80
C ASN A 291 -15.64 -1.80 -7.50
N ASN A 292 -16.74 -1.26 -8.02
CA ASN A 292 -18.08 -1.85 -7.92
C ASN A 292 -18.39 -2.87 -9.04
N GLY A 293 -17.54 -2.96 -10.04
CA GLY A 293 -17.79 -3.76 -11.22
C GLY A 293 -17.17 -5.14 -11.15
N ASP A 294 -17.77 -6.09 -11.84
CA ASP A 294 -17.30 -7.46 -12.03
C ASP A 294 -15.93 -7.58 -12.75
N ASP A 295 -15.30 -6.44 -13.08
CA ASP A 295 -14.17 -6.36 -14.00
C ASP A 295 -12.81 -6.45 -13.32
N TYR A 296 -12.73 -6.57 -11.99
CA TYR A 296 -11.48 -6.82 -11.28
C TYR A 296 -11.35 -8.30 -10.85
N ASN A 297 -11.34 -9.18 -11.82
CA ASN A 297 -10.72 -10.49 -11.66
C ASN A 297 -9.20 -10.31 -11.73
N LEU A 298 -8.56 -10.11 -10.58
CA LEU A 298 -7.13 -10.30 -10.43
C LEU A 298 -6.78 -11.77 -10.53
#